data_2e8920e3744ec2a8a6d91c5ad7582e87
#
_entry.id   2e8920e3744ec2a8a6d91c5ad7582e87
#
_cell.length_a   1.000
_cell.length_b   1.000
_cell.length_c   1.000
_cell.angle_alpha   90.00
_cell.angle_beta   90.00
_cell.angle_gamma   90.00
#
_symmetry.space_group_name_H-M   'P 1'
#
loop_
_entity.id
_entity.type
_entity.pdbx_description
1 polymer ?
#
loop_
_entity_poly.entity_id
_entity_poly.type
_entity_poly.pdbx_seq_one_letter_code
_entity_poly.pdbx_strand_id
1 'polypeptide(L)'
;MSKNPRLSIFSFLSAVSSTFIFAQTPDTVFLEELTWTEVASAIDSGSTTIIIPTAGTEQNGPHMVLGKHKYRINAGSERIARSLGNTLVAPVITYVPEGDIDPPSGHMRFAGTISIPREVFESVLKHTARSLKQHGFTDILFIGDSGPNQRPQESVAKMLSQEWSHEGINVFHISDWYKIGVFDEYLISQGANYEQIGSHAGLRDTSLLMAIAPEHVRINSMTPGRGSDVDGVSGDPTIATADYGQFGFDLIFNEASNQIKQFMQIE
;
A
#
# COMPACT_ATOMS: atom_id res chain seq x y z
N MET A 1 75.77 -47.93 -26.46
CA MET A 1 75.25 -46.57 -26.72
C MET A 1 73.73 -46.61 -26.45
N SER A 2 73.32 -46.20 -25.27
CA SER A 2 71.89 -46.22 -24.84
C SER A 2 71.41 -44.78 -24.82
N LYS A 3 70.39 -44.48 -25.61
CA LYS A 3 69.68 -43.16 -25.61
C LYS A 3 68.46 -43.24 -24.74
N ASN A 4 68.51 -42.50 -23.60
CA ASN A 4 67.32 -42.29 -22.77
C ASN A 4 66.40 -41.20 -23.38
N PRO A 5 65.11 -41.41 -23.48
CA PRO A 5 64.18 -40.34 -23.81
C PRO A 5 63.77 -39.56 -22.53
N ARG A 6 63.92 -38.25 -22.58
CA ARG A 6 63.42 -37.34 -21.54
C ARG A 6 61.91 -37.19 -21.68
N LEU A 7 61.20 -37.57 -20.64
CA LEU A 7 59.75 -37.37 -20.50
C LEU A 7 59.51 -35.91 -20.02
N SER A 8 58.92 -35.09 -20.86
CA SER A 8 58.50 -33.72 -20.46
C SER A 8 57.10 -33.80 -19.88
N ILE A 9 56.97 -33.52 -18.62
CA ILE A 9 55.69 -33.37 -17.91
C ILE A 9 55.18 -31.96 -18.14
N PHE A 10 54.11 -31.82 -18.95
CA PHE A 10 53.36 -30.57 -19.07
C PHE A 10 52.35 -30.52 -17.93
N SER A 11 52.60 -29.64 -16.93
CA SER A 11 51.62 -29.32 -15.90
C SER A 11 50.59 -28.35 -16.46
N PHE A 12 49.37 -28.82 -16.65
CA PHE A 12 48.21 -27.95 -16.92
C PHE A 12 47.77 -27.32 -15.61
N LEU A 13 48.05 -26.03 -15.43
CA LEU A 13 47.43 -25.21 -14.36
C LEU A 13 46.01 -24.83 -14.84
N SER A 14 44.97 -25.48 -14.33
CA SER A 14 43.58 -25.05 -14.49
C SER A 14 43.33 -23.88 -13.57
N ALA A 15 43.25 -22.68 -14.13
CA ALA A 15 42.79 -21.51 -13.40
C ALA A 15 41.25 -21.66 -13.19
N VAL A 16 40.86 -21.96 -11.97
CA VAL A 16 39.43 -21.88 -11.56
C VAL A 16 39.11 -20.40 -11.37
N SER A 17 38.49 -19.80 -12.39
CA SER A 17 37.87 -18.46 -12.25
C SER A 17 36.62 -18.60 -11.40
N SER A 18 36.72 -18.23 -10.12
CA SER A 18 35.56 -18.03 -9.25
C SER A 18 34.83 -16.80 -9.72
N THR A 19 33.78 -16.98 -10.52
CA THR A 19 32.79 -15.92 -10.79
C THR A 19 32.02 -15.67 -9.51
N PHE A 20 32.35 -14.57 -8.82
CA PHE A 20 31.48 -14.04 -7.77
C PHE A 20 30.20 -13.55 -8.45
N ILE A 21 29.12 -14.31 -8.33
CA ILE A 21 27.78 -13.84 -8.64
C ILE A 21 27.44 -12.87 -7.48
N PHE A 22 27.63 -11.59 -7.71
CA PHE A 22 27.03 -10.58 -6.85
C PHE A 22 25.52 -10.76 -7.01
N ALA A 23 24.84 -11.14 -5.92
CA ALA A 23 23.39 -11.12 -5.89
C ALA A 23 22.96 -9.68 -6.23
N GLN A 24 22.23 -9.53 -7.31
CA GLN A 24 21.69 -8.24 -7.72
C GLN A 24 20.69 -7.81 -6.66
N THR A 25 20.81 -6.58 -6.14
CA THR A 25 19.81 -6.03 -5.21
C THR A 25 18.42 -6.16 -5.84
N PRO A 26 17.42 -6.71 -5.13
CA PRO A 26 16.09 -6.86 -5.69
C PRO A 26 15.54 -5.52 -6.16
N ASP A 27 14.89 -5.49 -7.33
CA ASP A 27 14.15 -4.30 -7.78
C ASP A 27 12.80 -4.24 -7.08
N THR A 28 12.83 -3.91 -5.80
CA THR A 28 11.65 -3.75 -4.96
C THR A 28 11.74 -2.49 -4.10
N VAL A 29 10.60 -1.92 -3.78
CA VAL A 29 10.46 -0.85 -2.77
C VAL A 29 9.86 -1.37 -1.47
N PHE A 30 9.44 -2.65 -1.42
CA PHE A 30 8.81 -3.24 -0.25
C PHE A 30 9.85 -3.69 0.77
N LEU A 31 9.79 -3.11 1.97
CA LEU A 31 10.73 -3.38 3.06
C LEU A 31 10.75 -4.87 3.45
N GLU A 32 9.61 -5.54 3.39
CA GLU A 32 9.47 -6.96 3.73
C GLU A 32 10.09 -7.93 2.71
N GLU A 33 10.45 -7.45 1.53
CA GLU A 33 11.14 -8.20 0.48
C GLU A 33 12.67 -8.01 0.51
N LEU A 34 13.15 -7.13 1.40
CA LEU A 34 14.56 -6.83 1.58
C LEU A 34 15.12 -7.52 2.82
N THR A 35 16.40 -7.90 2.76
CA THR A 35 17.16 -8.29 3.94
C THR A 35 17.50 -7.06 4.78
N TRP A 36 17.82 -7.24 6.06
CA TRP A 36 18.20 -6.11 6.92
C TRP A 36 19.45 -5.36 6.42
N THR A 37 20.38 -6.05 5.74
CA THR A 37 21.57 -5.45 5.15
C THR A 37 21.26 -4.61 3.92
N GLU A 38 20.29 -5.02 3.10
CA GLU A 38 19.80 -4.26 1.95
C GLU A 38 19.06 -3.01 2.41
N VAL A 39 18.23 -3.11 3.46
CA VAL A 39 17.57 -1.94 4.06
C VAL A 39 18.61 -0.95 4.61
N ALA A 40 19.62 -1.42 5.35
CA ALA A 40 20.68 -0.56 5.84
C ALA A 40 21.42 0.16 4.70
N SER A 41 21.77 -0.57 3.64
CA SER A 41 22.41 0.00 2.44
C SER A 41 21.52 1.01 1.72
N ALA A 42 20.21 0.77 1.63
CA ALA A 42 19.28 1.70 1.03
C ALA A 42 19.20 3.02 1.83
N ILE A 43 19.13 2.94 3.16
CA ILE A 43 19.12 4.11 4.05
C ILE A 43 20.45 4.89 3.92
N ASP A 44 21.58 4.21 3.95
CA ASP A 44 22.92 4.82 3.77
C ASP A 44 23.08 5.49 2.40
N SER A 45 22.34 5.00 1.39
CA SER A 45 22.28 5.55 0.02
C SER A 45 21.25 6.67 -0.14
N GLY A 46 20.53 7.07 0.93
CA GLY A 46 19.60 8.19 0.93
C GLY A 46 18.11 7.80 0.85
N SER A 47 17.74 6.52 0.91
CA SER A 47 16.33 6.09 1.00
C SER A 47 15.82 6.29 2.43
N THR A 48 15.58 7.53 2.82
CA THR A 48 15.18 7.92 4.19
C THR A 48 13.70 8.21 4.34
N THR A 49 12.93 8.08 3.28
CA THR A 49 11.45 8.19 3.32
C THR A 49 10.83 6.79 3.43
N ILE A 50 9.81 6.66 4.26
CA ILE A 50 9.05 5.40 4.42
C ILE A 50 7.55 5.65 4.38
N ILE A 51 6.83 4.89 3.57
CA ILE A 51 5.37 4.83 3.57
C ILE A 51 4.92 3.73 4.55
N ILE A 52 4.00 4.06 5.45
CA ILE A 52 3.29 3.10 6.30
C ILE A 52 1.86 3.00 5.76
N PRO A 53 1.57 2.02 4.89
CA PRO A 53 0.25 1.86 4.31
C PRO A 53 -0.70 1.16 5.28
N THR A 54 -1.95 1.63 5.32
CA THR A 54 -3.02 0.99 6.07
C THR A 54 -4.20 0.67 5.18
N ALA A 55 -4.81 -0.48 5.45
CA ALA A 55 -5.94 -1.00 4.69
C ALA A 55 -7.12 -1.29 5.62
N GLY A 56 -7.86 -2.32 5.34
CA GLY A 56 -8.89 -2.95 6.15
C GLY A 56 -9.11 -4.38 5.66
N THR A 57 -9.56 -5.24 6.57
CA THR A 57 -10.07 -6.57 6.24
C THR A 57 -11.56 -6.53 6.53
N GLU A 58 -12.36 -6.16 5.55
CA GLU A 58 -13.79 -5.90 5.69
C GLU A 58 -14.61 -6.57 4.58
N GLN A 59 -15.90 -6.73 4.82
CA GLN A 59 -16.83 -7.13 3.78
C GLN A 59 -16.87 -6.10 2.63
N ASN A 60 -16.98 -6.55 1.40
CA ASN A 60 -17.06 -5.73 0.19
C ASN A 60 -18.11 -6.28 -0.78
N GLY A 61 -19.30 -6.56 -0.24
CA GLY A 61 -20.34 -7.26 -0.97
C GLY A 61 -19.98 -8.71 -1.34
N PRO A 62 -20.84 -9.41 -2.08
CA PRO A 62 -20.59 -10.80 -2.48
C PRO A 62 -19.54 -10.95 -3.60
N HIS A 63 -19.13 -9.84 -4.22
CA HIS A 63 -18.36 -9.83 -5.45
C HIS A 63 -16.88 -9.43 -5.29
N MET A 64 -16.46 -8.80 -4.20
CA MET A 64 -15.06 -8.49 -3.95
C MET A 64 -14.52 -9.19 -2.70
N VAL A 65 -13.22 -9.48 -2.72
CA VAL A 65 -12.55 -10.11 -1.57
C VAL A 65 -12.46 -9.15 -0.37
N LEU A 66 -12.35 -9.72 0.85
CA LEU A 66 -12.24 -8.95 2.09
C LEU A 66 -11.02 -8.01 2.12
N GLY A 67 -9.96 -8.35 1.40
CA GLY A 67 -8.71 -7.61 1.34
C GLY A 67 -8.65 -6.53 0.25
N LYS A 68 -9.76 -6.06 -0.30
CA LYS A 68 -9.83 -5.02 -1.35
C LYS A 68 -8.84 -3.87 -1.11
N HIS A 69 -8.88 -3.32 0.07
CA HIS A 69 -8.06 -2.19 0.47
C HIS A 69 -6.56 -2.48 0.45
N LYS A 70 -6.16 -3.72 0.84
CA LYS A 70 -4.75 -4.12 0.80
C LYS A 70 -4.18 -4.06 -0.62
N TYR A 71 -4.91 -4.58 -1.59
CA TYR A 71 -4.42 -4.58 -2.99
C TYR A 71 -4.29 -3.17 -3.55
N ARG A 72 -5.29 -2.32 -3.27
CA ARG A 72 -5.30 -0.93 -3.74
C ARG A 72 -4.16 -0.11 -3.13
N ILE A 73 -4.01 -0.16 -1.81
CA ILE A 73 -2.98 0.65 -1.12
C ILE A 73 -1.56 0.12 -1.43
N ASN A 74 -1.40 -1.19 -1.62
CA ASN A 74 -0.11 -1.77 -1.97
C ASN A 74 0.37 -1.24 -3.33
N ALA A 75 -0.49 -1.32 -4.36
CA ALA A 75 -0.20 -0.79 -5.70
C ALA A 75 0.04 0.73 -5.67
N GLY A 76 -0.74 1.48 -4.90
CA GLY A 76 -0.57 2.93 -4.75
C GLY A 76 0.72 3.31 -4.05
N SER A 77 1.04 2.64 -2.95
CA SER A 77 2.27 2.88 -2.20
C SER A 77 3.53 2.54 -3.01
N GLU A 78 3.51 1.44 -3.77
CA GLU A 78 4.59 1.10 -4.69
C GLU A 78 4.80 2.21 -5.73
N ARG A 79 3.71 2.64 -6.39
CA ARG A 79 3.78 3.68 -7.42
C ARG A 79 4.30 5.00 -6.86
N ILE A 80 3.85 5.41 -5.66
CA ILE A 80 4.34 6.61 -4.98
C ILE A 80 5.82 6.46 -4.64
N ALA A 81 6.22 5.35 -4.02
CA ALA A 81 7.61 5.12 -3.62
C ALA A 81 8.57 5.16 -4.82
N ARG A 82 8.20 4.49 -5.92
CA ARG A 82 8.98 4.53 -7.16
C ARG A 82 9.05 5.93 -7.78
N SER A 83 7.99 6.73 -7.68
CA SER A 83 7.98 8.10 -8.20
C SER A 83 8.86 9.06 -7.37
N LEU A 84 8.99 8.84 -6.08
CA LEU A 84 9.84 9.62 -5.17
C LEU A 84 11.32 9.21 -5.26
N GLY A 85 11.61 7.95 -5.56
CA GLY A 85 12.96 7.43 -5.81
C GLY A 85 13.83 7.16 -4.56
N ASN A 86 13.49 7.75 -3.41
CA ASN A 86 14.21 7.60 -2.14
C ASN A 86 13.33 6.97 -1.04
N THR A 87 12.33 6.20 -1.43
CA THR A 87 11.24 5.78 -0.54
C THR A 87 11.08 4.27 -0.52
N LEU A 88 10.95 3.71 0.67
CA LEU A 88 10.53 2.32 0.88
C LEU A 88 9.08 2.27 1.37
N VAL A 89 8.48 1.08 1.30
CA VAL A 89 7.11 0.80 1.73
C VAL A 89 7.14 -0.25 2.83
N ALA A 90 6.62 0.07 4.01
CA ALA A 90 6.46 -0.87 5.10
C ALA A 90 5.32 -1.87 4.83
N PRO A 91 5.29 -3.04 5.52
CA PRO A 91 4.18 -3.98 5.41
C PRO A 91 2.82 -3.33 5.66
N VAL A 92 1.81 -3.70 4.84
CA VAL A 92 0.47 -3.12 4.95
C VAL A 92 -0.20 -3.54 6.27
N ILE A 93 -0.65 -2.56 7.06
CA ILE A 93 -1.42 -2.81 8.29
C ILE A 93 -2.88 -3.04 7.88
N THR A 94 -3.37 -4.27 8.08
CA THR A 94 -4.72 -4.68 7.68
C THR A 94 -5.68 -4.88 8.85
N TYR A 95 -5.20 -4.84 10.09
CA TYR A 95 -5.99 -4.86 11.31
C TYR A 95 -6.25 -3.42 11.76
N VAL A 96 -7.46 -2.93 11.49
CA VAL A 96 -7.89 -1.55 11.68
C VAL A 96 -9.31 -1.52 12.25
N PRO A 97 -9.84 -0.36 12.69
CA PRO A 97 -11.23 -0.28 13.13
C PRO A 97 -12.21 -0.44 11.95
N GLU A 98 -13.10 -1.44 12.01
CA GLU A 98 -14.14 -1.72 10.99
C GLU A 98 -15.54 -1.87 11.60
N GLY A 99 -15.68 -1.48 12.86
CA GLY A 99 -16.92 -1.53 13.63
C GLY A 99 -16.70 -2.14 15.01
N ASP A 100 -17.74 -2.10 15.86
CA ASP A 100 -17.73 -2.71 17.17
C ASP A 100 -17.82 -4.23 17.05
N ILE A 101 -17.13 -4.93 17.94
CA ILE A 101 -17.08 -6.41 17.93
C ILE A 101 -18.31 -6.96 18.66
N ASP A 102 -18.69 -6.37 19.79
CA ASP A 102 -19.79 -6.82 20.61
C ASP A 102 -20.53 -5.63 21.27
N PRO A 103 -21.80 -5.39 20.93
CA PRO A 103 -22.54 -6.00 19.80
C PRO A 103 -21.92 -5.59 18.46
N PRO A 104 -21.99 -6.46 17.41
CA PRO A 104 -21.36 -6.17 16.15
C PRO A 104 -22.02 -4.99 15.44
N SER A 105 -21.19 -4.03 14.98
CA SER A 105 -21.65 -2.86 14.18
C SER A 105 -20.85 -2.73 12.89
N GLY A 106 -21.31 -1.86 11.98
CA GLY A 106 -20.63 -1.60 10.72
C GLY A 106 -20.35 -2.89 9.93
N HIS A 107 -19.13 -3.02 9.43
CA HIS A 107 -18.71 -4.20 8.65
C HIS A 107 -18.59 -5.48 9.50
N MET A 108 -18.45 -5.36 10.83
CA MET A 108 -18.39 -6.52 11.75
C MET A 108 -19.65 -7.39 11.77
N ARG A 109 -20.77 -6.92 11.17
CA ARG A 109 -21.97 -7.74 10.97
C ARG A 109 -21.82 -8.83 9.90
N PHE A 110 -20.75 -8.79 9.14
CA PHE A 110 -20.47 -9.71 8.03
C PHE A 110 -19.26 -10.61 8.35
N ALA A 111 -19.39 -11.88 8.03
CA ALA A 111 -18.37 -12.88 8.30
C ALA A 111 -17.02 -12.53 7.63
N GLY A 112 -15.94 -12.69 8.37
CA GLY A 112 -14.57 -12.49 7.90
C GLY A 112 -14.04 -11.06 8.06
N THR A 113 -14.88 -10.09 8.42
CA THR A 113 -14.40 -8.75 8.82
C THR A 113 -13.60 -8.87 10.14
N ILE A 114 -12.47 -8.16 10.19
CA ILE A 114 -11.61 -8.06 11.38
C ILE A 114 -11.57 -6.60 11.82
N SER A 115 -11.88 -6.38 13.08
CA SER A 115 -11.83 -5.03 13.67
C SER A 115 -10.98 -5.03 14.94
N ILE A 116 -10.26 -3.95 15.17
CA ILE A 116 -9.58 -3.67 16.43
C ILE A 116 -10.01 -2.29 16.96
N PRO A 117 -9.94 -2.06 18.29
CA PRO A 117 -10.21 -0.75 18.85
C PRO A 117 -9.28 0.34 18.29
N ARG A 118 -9.81 1.55 18.19
CA ARG A 118 -9.07 2.71 17.66
C ARG A 118 -7.74 2.94 18.37
N GLU A 119 -7.73 2.88 19.70
CA GLU A 119 -6.55 3.10 20.53
C GLU A 119 -5.46 2.02 20.30
N VAL A 120 -5.86 0.80 19.97
CA VAL A 120 -4.93 -0.27 19.59
C VAL A 120 -4.32 0.03 18.23
N PHE A 121 -5.13 0.46 17.26
CA PHE A 121 -4.65 0.85 15.94
C PHE A 121 -3.69 2.06 16.02
N GLU A 122 -4.05 3.11 16.75
CA GLU A 122 -3.17 4.25 16.99
C GLU A 122 -1.85 3.82 17.66
N SER A 123 -1.90 2.85 18.59
CA SER A 123 -0.70 2.29 19.22
C SER A 123 0.18 1.54 18.21
N VAL A 124 -0.41 0.76 17.30
CA VAL A 124 0.33 0.09 16.21
C VAL A 124 1.03 1.11 15.33
N LEU A 125 0.31 2.14 14.85
CA LEU A 125 0.87 3.21 14.01
C LEU A 125 2.06 3.89 14.71
N LYS A 126 1.86 4.29 15.96
CA LYS A 126 2.88 4.96 16.78
C LYS A 126 4.15 4.12 16.94
N HIS A 127 4.01 2.84 17.27
CA HIS A 127 5.17 1.99 17.50
C HIS A 127 5.87 1.57 16.20
N THR A 128 5.13 1.42 15.11
CA THR A 128 5.70 1.22 13.78
C THR A 128 6.55 2.41 13.36
N ALA A 129 6.02 3.63 13.47
CA ALA A 129 6.78 4.84 13.16
C ALA A 129 8.04 5.01 14.03
N ARG A 130 7.95 4.71 15.34
CA ARG A 130 9.10 4.76 16.26
C ARG A 130 10.18 3.75 15.87
N SER A 131 9.80 2.54 15.48
CA SER A 131 10.74 1.51 15.02
C SER A 131 11.47 1.95 13.75
N LEU A 132 10.74 2.50 12.78
CA LEU A 132 11.32 2.95 11.51
C LEU A 132 12.23 4.18 11.71
N LYS A 133 11.82 5.13 12.53
CA LYS A 133 12.69 6.26 12.96
C LYS A 133 14.00 5.76 13.57
N GLN A 134 13.95 4.76 14.45
CA GLN A 134 15.13 4.19 15.11
C GLN A 134 16.14 3.62 14.11
N HIS A 135 15.68 3.20 12.93
CA HIS A 135 16.53 2.65 11.88
C HIS A 135 17.05 3.70 10.87
N GLY A 136 16.65 4.97 11.00
CA GLY A 136 17.18 6.07 10.19
C GLY A 136 16.21 6.68 9.18
N PHE A 137 14.94 6.26 9.15
CA PHE A 137 13.93 6.97 8.36
C PHE A 137 13.60 8.31 8.98
N THR A 138 13.65 9.37 8.17
CA THR A 138 13.43 10.77 8.58
C THR A 138 12.08 11.32 8.14
N ASP A 139 11.53 10.78 7.06
CA ASP A 139 10.22 11.17 6.52
C ASP A 139 9.28 9.97 6.55
N ILE A 140 8.25 10.03 7.38
CA ILE A 140 7.30 8.94 7.63
C ILE A 140 5.93 9.35 7.12
N LEU A 141 5.40 8.61 6.13
CA LEU A 141 4.14 8.91 5.47
C LEU A 141 3.09 7.86 5.84
N PHE A 142 2.03 8.25 6.57
CA PHE A 142 0.86 7.41 6.74
C PHE A 142 -0.09 7.57 5.56
N ILE A 143 -0.45 6.48 4.89
CA ILE A 143 -1.40 6.47 3.77
C ILE A 143 -2.46 5.41 4.05
N GLY A 144 -3.75 5.81 4.08
CA GLY A 144 -4.86 4.92 4.42
C GLY A 144 -5.91 4.80 3.31
N ASP A 145 -6.27 3.56 2.93
CA ASP A 145 -7.26 3.28 1.89
C ASP A 145 -8.69 3.04 2.44
N SER A 146 -8.90 3.17 3.75
CA SER A 146 -10.21 3.05 4.39
C SER A 146 -10.58 4.32 5.15
N GLY A 147 -11.88 4.65 5.20
CA GLY A 147 -12.38 5.84 5.91
C GLY A 147 -12.03 5.87 7.40
N PRO A 148 -12.25 4.76 8.16
CA PRO A 148 -11.89 4.68 9.57
C PRO A 148 -10.41 4.89 9.89
N ASN A 149 -9.51 4.73 8.90
CA ASN A 149 -8.08 4.91 9.10
C ASN A 149 -7.66 6.38 9.17
N GLN A 150 -8.40 7.29 8.55
CA GLN A 150 -7.98 8.67 8.33
C GLN A 150 -7.73 9.45 9.64
N ARG A 151 -8.71 9.49 10.54
CA ARG A 151 -8.58 10.22 11.81
C ARG A 151 -7.50 9.66 12.75
N PRO A 152 -7.37 8.33 12.95
CA PRO A 152 -6.27 7.78 13.73
C PRO A 152 -4.89 8.13 13.16
N GLN A 153 -4.71 8.05 11.84
CA GLN A 153 -3.45 8.40 11.18
C GLN A 153 -3.12 9.89 11.37
N GLU A 154 -4.08 10.78 11.16
CA GLU A 154 -3.92 12.22 11.38
C GLU A 154 -3.51 12.51 12.84
N SER A 155 -4.20 11.90 13.81
CA SER A 155 -3.92 12.06 15.24
C SER A 155 -2.50 11.65 15.59
N VAL A 156 -2.07 10.46 15.14
CA VAL A 156 -0.73 9.94 15.40
C VAL A 156 0.34 10.74 14.67
N ALA A 157 0.12 11.12 13.40
CA ALA A 157 1.06 11.95 12.65
C ALA A 157 1.30 13.29 13.37
N LYS A 158 0.24 13.98 13.76
CA LYS A 158 0.33 15.25 14.49
C LYS A 158 1.08 15.10 15.81
N MET A 159 0.77 14.07 16.59
CA MET A 159 1.43 13.80 17.86
C MET A 159 2.94 13.57 17.68
N LEU A 160 3.33 12.69 16.74
CA LEU A 160 4.73 12.36 16.50
C LEU A 160 5.50 13.52 15.87
N SER A 161 4.90 14.29 14.95
CA SER A 161 5.52 15.51 14.42
C SER A 161 5.83 16.54 15.49
N GLN A 162 4.94 16.70 16.49
CA GLN A 162 5.20 17.58 17.64
C GLN A 162 6.31 17.03 18.55
N GLU A 163 6.28 15.72 18.84
CA GLU A 163 7.27 15.06 19.67
C GLU A 163 8.69 15.16 19.08
N TRP A 164 8.82 15.02 17.77
CA TRP A 164 10.10 14.99 17.06
C TRP A 164 10.48 16.28 16.36
N SER A 165 9.77 17.39 16.65
CA SER A 165 9.94 18.68 15.97
C SER A 165 11.37 19.24 15.99
N HIS A 166 12.20 18.86 16.97
CA HIS A 166 13.58 19.31 17.10
C HIS A 166 14.62 18.28 16.58
N GLU A 167 14.17 17.15 16.04
CA GLU A 167 15.03 16.05 15.62
C GLU A 167 15.21 15.97 14.11
N GLY A 168 14.53 16.85 13.34
CA GLY A 168 14.55 16.80 11.86
C GLY A 168 13.76 15.61 11.29
N ILE A 169 12.82 15.06 12.08
CA ILE A 169 11.96 13.93 11.67
C ILE A 169 10.57 14.47 11.34
N ASN A 170 10.08 14.12 10.19
CA ASN A 170 8.76 14.52 9.70
C ASN A 170 7.80 13.34 9.70
N VAL A 171 6.59 13.53 10.16
CA VAL A 171 5.52 12.54 10.09
C VAL A 171 4.30 13.17 9.46
N PHE A 172 3.84 12.63 8.34
CA PHE A 172 2.72 13.17 7.58
C PHE A 172 1.59 12.15 7.45
N HIS A 173 0.37 12.62 7.48
CA HIS A 173 -0.81 11.89 7.04
C HIS A 173 -1.18 12.35 5.64
N ILE A 174 -1.16 11.44 4.68
CA ILE A 174 -1.47 11.70 3.27
C ILE A 174 -2.96 11.46 3.06
N SER A 175 -3.77 12.44 3.44
CA SER A 175 -5.23 12.36 3.36
C SER A 175 -5.75 12.36 1.92
N ASP A 176 -5.00 12.93 0.99
CA ASP A 176 -5.43 13.09 -0.40
C ASP A 176 -5.40 11.76 -1.18
N TRP A 177 -4.79 10.70 -0.63
CA TRP A 177 -5.03 9.35 -1.11
C TRP A 177 -6.51 8.92 -0.97
N TYR A 178 -7.20 9.40 0.05
CA TYR A 178 -8.62 9.11 0.29
C TYR A 178 -9.56 10.22 -0.22
N LYS A 179 -9.08 11.12 -1.08
CA LYS A 179 -9.86 12.17 -1.76
C LYS A 179 -10.65 11.59 -2.95
N ILE A 180 -11.47 10.61 -2.64
CA ILE A 180 -12.22 9.81 -3.62
C ILE A 180 -13.22 10.63 -4.45
N GLY A 181 -13.60 11.82 -3.99
CA GLY A 181 -14.52 12.73 -4.71
C GLY A 181 -14.04 13.11 -6.10
N VAL A 182 -12.73 13.19 -6.36
CA VAL A 182 -12.20 13.47 -7.71
C VAL A 182 -12.55 12.36 -8.71
N PHE A 183 -12.63 11.12 -8.24
CA PHE A 183 -13.07 10.00 -9.06
C PHE A 183 -14.61 9.99 -9.23
N ASP A 184 -15.34 10.36 -8.19
CA ASP A 184 -16.80 10.48 -8.30
C ASP A 184 -17.21 11.52 -9.36
N GLU A 185 -16.56 12.68 -9.38
CA GLU A 185 -16.77 13.72 -10.40
C GLU A 185 -16.50 13.21 -11.82
N TYR A 186 -15.43 12.42 -11.99
CA TYR A 186 -15.16 11.79 -13.27
C TYR A 186 -16.26 10.81 -13.66
N LEU A 187 -16.69 9.91 -12.77
CA LEU A 187 -17.75 8.95 -13.06
C LEU A 187 -19.07 9.65 -13.41
N ILE A 188 -19.40 10.75 -12.74
CA ILE A 188 -20.55 11.60 -13.08
C ILE A 188 -20.42 12.17 -14.49
N SER A 189 -19.24 12.63 -14.87
CA SER A 189 -18.97 13.12 -16.23
C SER A 189 -19.14 12.04 -17.32
N GLN A 190 -19.00 10.76 -16.93
CA GLN A 190 -19.24 9.60 -17.80
C GLN A 190 -20.71 9.13 -17.80
N GLY A 191 -21.61 9.85 -17.09
CA GLY A 191 -23.04 9.59 -17.08
C GLY A 191 -23.54 8.76 -15.89
N ALA A 192 -22.69 8.42 -14.94
CA ALA A 192 -23.13 7.80 -13.69
C ALA A 192 -23.79 8.85 -12.76
N ASN A 193 -24.58 8.36 -11.79
CA ASN A 193 -25.11 9.18 -10.72
C ASN A 193 -24.62 8.71 -9.35
N TYR A 194 -24.84 9.51 -8.30
CA TYR A 194 -24.40 9.19 -6.95
C TYR A 194 -24.95 7.89 -6.38
N GLU A 195 -26.18 7.50 -6.75
CA GLU A 195 -26.77 6.23 -6.32
C GLU A 195 -26.02 5.04 -6.91
N GLN A 196 -25.61 5.14 -8.18
CA GLN A 196 -24.83 4.10 -8.86
C GLN A 196 -23.40 4.04 -8.35
N ILE A 197 -22.76 5.19 -8.11
CA ILE A 197 -21.38 5.25 -7.57
C ILE A 197 -21.36 4.58 -6.20
N GLY A 198 -22.28 4.96 -5.33
CA GLY A 198 -22.43 4.41 -4.00
C GLY A 198 -21.30 4.79 -3.04
N SER A 199 -21.44 4.40 -1.78
CA SER A 199 -20.46 4.68 -0.73
C SER A 199 -19.59 3.48 -0.37
N HIS A 200 -19.97 2.25 -0.81
CA HIS A 200 -19.23 1.03 -0.46
C HIS A 200 -19.54 -0.10 -1.45
N ALA A 201 -18.50 -0.72 -1.98
CA ALA A 201 -18.60 -1.85 -2.91
C ALA A 201 -19.47 -1.60 -4.17
N GLY A 202 -19.74 -0.32 -4.51
CA GLY A 202 -20.47 0.08 -5.71
C GLY A 202 -19.55 0.24 -6.92
N LEU A 203 -20.00 1.08 -7.88
CA LEU A 203 -19.27 1.35 -9.13
C LEU A 203 -17.80 1.73 -8.90
N ARG A 204 -17.55 2.71 -8.03
CA ARG A 204 -16.19 3.22 -7.77
C ARG A 204 -15.26 2.15 -7.23
N ASP A 205 -15.63 1.51 -6.12
CA ASP A 205 -14.79 0.53 -5.44
C ASP A 205 -14.50 -0.68 -6.33
N THR A 206 -15.53 -1.15 -7.05
CA THR A 206 -15.41 -2.30 -7.94
C THR A 206 -14.50 -1.98 -9.12
N SER A 207 -14.66 -0.80 -9.74
CA SER A 207 -13.82 -0.37 -10.86
C SER A 207 -12.33 -0.30 -10.44
N LEU A 208 -12.02 0.30 -9.28
CA LEU A 208 -10.64 0.39 -8.78
C LEU A 208 -10.03 -1.01 -8.58
N LEU A 209 -10.77 -1.95 -8.00
CA LEU A 209 -10.24 -3.30 -7.80
C LEU A 209 -10.10 -4.06 -9.13
N MET A 210 -11.02 -3.88 -10.08
CA MET A 210 -10.92 -4.47 -11.42
C MET A 210 -9.68 -3.99 -12.19
N ALA A 211 -9.26 -2.75 -11.98
CA ALA A 211 -8.05 -2.20 -12.62
C ALA A 211 -6.76 -2.78 -12.03
N ILE A 212 -6.73 -2.99 -10.71
CA ILE A 212 -5.51 -3.31 -9.97
C ILE A 212 -5.33 -4.81 -9.76
N ALA A 213 -6.42 -5.51 -9.43
CA ALA A 213 -6.42 -6.92 -9.06
C ALA A 213 -7.74 -7.61 -9.50
N PRO A 214 -7.98 -7.73 -10.83
CA PRO A 214 -9.24 -8.22 -11.38
C PRO A 214 -9.59 -9.65 -10.94
N GLU A 215 -8.60 -10.48 -10.64
CA GLU A 215 -8.76 -11.84 -10.12
C GLU A 215 -9.47 -11.89 -8.75
N HIS A 216 -9.53 -10.76 -8.05
CA HIS A 216 -10.19 -10.60 -6.76
C HIS A 216 -11.63 -10.08 -6.86
N VAL A 217 -12.17 -9.91 -8.08
CA VAL A 217 -13.56 -9.56 -8.37
C VAL A 217 -14.32 -10.78 -8.92
N ARG A 218 -15.44 -11.11 -8.30
CA ARG A 218 -16.34 -12.20 -8.70
C ARG A 218 -17.46 -11.62 -9.58
N ILE A 219 -17.15 -11.42 -10.87
CA ILE A 219 -18.05 -10.76 -11.84
C ILE A 219 -19.46 -11.38 -11.83
N ASN A 220 -19.56 -12.70 -11.75
CA ASN A 220 -20.84 -13.42 -11.73
C ASN A 220 -21.66 -13.20 -10.45
N SER A 221 -21.08 -12.58 -9.43
CA SER A 221 -21.75 -12.24 -8.15
C SER A 221 -22.09 -10.76 -8.03
N MET A 222 -21.83 -9.96 -9.09
CA MET A 222 -22.18 -8.55 -9.12
C MET A 222 -23.68 -8.38 -9.33
N THR A 223 -24.31 -7.63 -8.43
CA THR A 223 -25.71 -7.20 -8.52
C THR A 223 -25.84 -5.78 -8.00
N PRO A 224 -26.80 -4.97 -8.47
CA PRO A 224 -27.07 -3.69 -7.83
C PRO A 224 -27.27 -3.84 -6.33
N GLY A 225 -26.69 -2.95 -5.56
CA GLY A 225 -26.71 -3.01 -4.10
C GLY A 225 -28.12 -2.87 -3.53
N ARG A 226 -28.40 -3.62 -2.47
CA ARG A 226 -29.63 -3.55 -1.70
C ARG A 226 -29.48 -2.76 -0.41
N GLY A 227 -28.27 -2.31 -0.12
CA GLY A 227 -27.88 -1.54 1.05
C GLY A 227 -26.75 -2.17 1.86
N SER A 228 -25.90 -1.31 2.42
CA SER A 228 -24.74 -1.73 3.22
C SER A 228 -25.08 -2.68 4.36
N ASP A 229 -26.31 -2.60 4.89
CA ASP A 229 -26.77 -3.43 6.00
C ASP A 229 -27.42 -4.75 5.55
N VAL A 230 -27.71 -4.90 4.26
CA VAL A 230 -28.44 -6.04 3.68
C VAL A 230 -27.51 -7.02 3.00
N ASP A 231 -26.71 -6.55 2.06
CA ASP A 231 -25.78 -7.36 1.27
C ASP A 231 -24.35 -6.78 1.24
N GLY A 232 -24.14 -5.71 2.00
CA GLY A 232 -22.84 -5.06 2.07
C GLY A 232 -22.51 -4.19 0.87
N VAL A 233 -23.48 -3.85 0.00
CA VAL A 233 -23.27 -3.05 -1.20
C VAL A 233 -24.12 -1.79 -1.16
N SER A 234 -23.46 -0.63 -1.34
CA SER A 234 -24.10 0.65 -1.61
C SER A 234 -23.62 1.13 -2.98
N GLY A 235 -24.52 1.11 -3.96
CA GLY A 235 -24.22 1.47 -5.34
C GLY A 235 -24.50 0.33 -6.33
N ASP A 236 -24.01 0.49 -7.55
CA ASP A 236 -24.19 -0.50 -8.63
C ASP A 236 -22.83 -0.98 -9.16
N PRO A 237 -22.32 -2.13 -8.70
CA PRO A 237 -21.08 -2.68 -9.23
C PRO A 237 -21.20 -3.23 -10.65
N THR A 238 -22.43 -3.48 -11.18
CA THR A 238 -22.63 -4.15 -12.47
C THR A 238 -22.17 -3.30 -13.67
N ILE A 239 -22.05 -1.99 -13.47
CA ILE A 239 -21.59 -1.03 -14.49
C ILE A 239 -20.09 -0.67 -14.31
N ALA A 240 -19.39 -1.34 -13.37
CA ALA A 240 -17.99 -1.10 -13.13
C ALA A 240 -17.12 -1.64 -14.29
N THR A 241 -16.04 -0.91 -14.58
CA THR A 241 -15.07 -1.30 -15.59
C THR A 241 -13.64 -1.07 -15.10
N ALA A 242 -12.69 -1.87 -15.60
CA ALA A 242 -11.27 -1.67 -15.32
C ALA A 242 -10.76 -0.31 -15.84
N ASP A 243 -11.29 0.17 -16.97
CA ASP A 243 -10.89 1.47 -17.54
C ASP A 243 -11.28 2.63 -16.63
N TYR A 244 -12.49 2.62 -16.07
CA TYR A 244 -12.87 3.59 -15.04
C TYR A 244 -11.94 3.51 -13.83
N GLY A 245 -11.65 2.29 -13.39
CA GLY A 245 -10.78 2.06 -12.26
C GLY A 245 -9.36 2.57 -12.48
N GLN A 246 -8.78 2.35 -13.65
CA GLN A 246 -7.45 2.84 -13.99
C GLN A 246 -7.40 4.37 -13.97
N PHE A 247 -8.38 5.02 -14.59
CA PHE A 247 -8.46 6.48 -14.59
C PHE A 247 -8.64 7.04 -13.17
N GLY A 248 -9.53 6.43 -12.37
CA GLY A 248 -9.74 6.81 -10.97
C GLY A 248 -8.49 6.63 -10.11
N PHE A 249 -7.75 5.53 -10.31
CA PHE A 249 -6.49 5.29 -9.63
C PHE A 249 -5.43 6.34 -9.97
N ASP A 250 -5.35 6.76 -11.24
CA ASP A 250 -4.44 7.83 -11.67
C ASP A 250 -4.80 9.18 -11.04
N LEU A 251 -6.08 9.51 -10.93
CA LEU A 251 -6.53 10.73 -10.25
C LEU A 251 -6.13 10.73 -8.77
N ILE A 252 -6.45 9.66 -8.04
CA ILE A 252 -6.13 9.53 -6.61
C ILE A 252 -4.61 9.56 -6.39
N PHE A 253 -3.84 8.87 -7.22
CA PHE A 253 -2.38 8.90 -7.18
C PHE A 253 -1.84 10.32 -7.36
N ASN A 254 -2.38 11.10 -8.30
CA ASN A 254 -1.93 12.47 -8.55
C ASN A 254 -2.24 13.39 -7.36
N GLU A 255 -3.43 13.28 -6.75
CA GLU A 255 -3.78 14.06 -5.55
C GLU A 255 -2.82 13.75 -4.40
N ALA A 256 -2.61 12.46 -4.09
CA ALA A 256 -1.69 12.05 -3.03
C ALA A 256 -0.24 12.50 -3.31
N SER A 257 0.23 12.35 -4.55
CA SER A 257 1.59 12.76 -4.94
C SER A 257 1.78 14.26 -4.80
N ASN A 258 0.79 15.07 -5.20
CA ASN A 258 0.84 16.52 -5.03
C ASN A 258 0.90 16.92 -3.56
N GLN A 259 0.12 16.27 -2.69
CA GLN A 259 0.16 16.52 -1.25
C GLN A 259 1.53 16.15 -0.65
N ILE A 260 2.10 15.01 -1.05
CA ILE A 260 3.43 14.60 -0.59
C ILE A 260 4.49 15.61 -1.01
N LYS A 261 4.48 16.03 -2.26
CA LYS A 261 5.42 17.05 -2.77
C LYS A 261 5.33 18.36 -1.99
N GLN A 262 4.12 18.82 -1.68
CA GLN A 262 3.91 20.01 -0.84
C GLN A 262 4.48 19.85 0.57
N PHE A 263 4.24 18.70 1.22
CA PHE A 263 4.75 18.44 2.56
C PHE A 263 6.28 18.31 2.61
N MET A 264 6.87 17.65 1.63
CA MET A 264 8.31 17.44 1.53
C MET A 264 9.05 18.62 0.87
N GLN A 265 8.34 19.65 0.38
CA GLN A 265 8.88 20.81 -0.33
C GLN A 265 9.77 20.43 -1.52
N ILE A 266 9.35 19.42 -2.29
CA ILE A 266 10.00 18.96 -3.52
C ILE A 266 9.17 19.31 -4.76
N GLU A 267 9.84 19.48 -5.93
CA GLU A 267 9.20 19.85 -7.20
C GLU A 267 8.51 18.66 -7.92
#